data_dc97c380abd2e8197e33cfda1d67989d
#
_entry.id   dc97c380abd2e8197e33cfda1d67989d
#
_cell.length_a   1.000
_cell.length_b   1.000
_cell.length_c   1.000
_cell.angle_alpha   90.00
_cell.angle_beta   90.00
_cell.angle_gamma   90.00
#
_symmetry.space_group_name_H-M   'P 1'
#
loop_
_entity.id
_entity.type
_entity.pdbx_description
1 polymer ?
#
loop_
_entity_poly.entity_id
_entity_poly.type
_entity_poly.pdbx_seq_one_letter_code
_entity_poly.pdbx_strand_id
1 'polypeptide(L)'
;NRIRVSGSFDTPVFSTALYHQSTFNDLFVKGLSVTAGLRLEYEKMSMNYFSDSNIDFDFFLKMAMPPLNIPFRNLNAAPLLEGKEKNDYVQLLPKLAFKYDFSPANNMYVSITRGYRSGGYNVQMFSELIQSDMQQKMIEAILDKAPESMAGMIEGMIKQHMPNYGKELNVQETTVYKPEYSWNYEVGSHLSLFNGKLKTDLAAFYMDTHDQQIAKFVNSGLGRMMVNAGSSESYGVEASFLASINKNLNMNVSYGYTHSTFKKYDGGTTSSEEQIDYSGNYVPFVPRHTMNAGANYSFFFDKSNWMQSLTLGMSYTGAGKIYWTEKNNVSQSFYGTLNGRISLQTKALQIDVWGRNLTNKDYTTFYFETMHRGFEQKSRPLQLGVDIRYHF
;
A
#
# COMPACT_ATOMS: atom_id res chain seq x y z
N ASN A 1 -18.30 14.26 32.59
CA ASN A 1 -17.42 13.15 32.31
C ASN A 1 -16.05 13.69 31.85
N ARG A 2 -14.98 13.17 32.39
CA ARG A 2 -13.61 13.49 31.99
C ARG A 2 -12.92 12.19 31.61
N ILE A 3 -12.39 12.13 30.41
CA ILE A 3 -11.63 10.99 29.89
C ILE A 3 -10.18 11.38 29.65
N ARG A 4 -9.26 10.51 30.01
CA ARG A 4 -7.86 10.57 29.66
C ARG A 4 -7.50 9.25 28.99
N VAL A 5 -6.74 9.30 27.90
CA VAL A 5 -6.18 8.12 27.22
C VAL A 5 -4.71 8.40 26.97
N SER A 6 -3.84 7.46 27.27
CA SER A 6 -2.40 7.50 26.90
C SER A 6 -1.95 6.17 26.35
N GLY A 7 -0.87 6.16 25.58
CA GLY A 7 -0.28 4.94 25.06
C GLY A 7 1.16 5.14 24.64
N SER A 8 1.97 4.09 24.83
CA SER A 8 3.36 4.00 24.40
C SER A 8 3.60 2.64 23.79
N PHE A 9 4.20 2.63 22.60
CA PHE A 9 4.45 1.42 21.80
C PHE A 9 5.88 1.43 21.30
N ASP A 10 6.55 0.28 21.46
CA ASP A 10 7.88 0.05 20.91
C ASP A 10 7.85 -1.26 20.12
N THR A 11 8.16 -1.18 18.82
CA THR A 11 8.04 -2.31 17.89
C THR A 11 9.37 -2.64 17.21
N PRO A 12 10.40 -3.06 17.96
CA PRO A 12 11.68 -3.40 17.37
C PRO A 12 11.59 -4.64 16.48
N VAL A 13 12.32 -4.56 15.37
CA VAL A 13 12.47 -5.66 14.41
C VAL A 13 13.96 -5.98 14.30
N PHE A 14 14.29 -7.26 14.42
CA PHE A 14 15.62 -7.78 14.13
C PHE A 14 15.49 -8.72 12.91
N SER A 15 16.27 -8.46 11.89
CA SER A 15 16.35 -9.38 10.74
C SER A 15 17.81 -9.75 10.44
N THR A 16 18.00 -10.99 10.04
CA THR A 16 19.28 -11.50 9.55
C THR A 16 19.04 -12.44 8.38
N ALA A 17 19.96 -12.46 7.42
CA ALA A 17 19.83 -13.29 6.24
C ALA A 17 21.16 -13.89 5.83
N LEU A 18 21.09 -15.14 5.39
CA LEU A 18 22.16 -15.80 4.64
C LEU A 18 21.71 -15.97 3.20
N TYR A 19 22.56 -15.59 2.25
CA TYR A 19 22.24 -15.73 0.84
C TYR A 19 23.46 -16.20 0.03
N HIS A 20 23.17 -16.94 -1.03
CA HIS A 20 24.13 -17.31 -2.04
C HIS A 20 23.49 -17.20 -3.43
N GLN A 21 24.24 -16.69 -4.39
CA GLN A 21 23.84 -16.68 -5.79
C GLN A 21 25.05 -17.01 -6.66
N SER A 22 24.86 -17.93 -7.59
CA SER A 22 25.84 -18.29 -8.61
C SER A 22 25.25 -18.06 -10.00
N THR A 23 26.09 -17.57 -10.90
CA THR A 23 25.77 -17.44 -12.32
C THR A 23 26.78 -18.24 -13.11
N PHE A 24 26.29 -19.16 -13.91
CA PHE A 24 27.06 -19.98 -14.82
C PHE A 24 26.88 -19.45 -16.24
N ASN A 25 27.94 -18.90 -16.83
CA ASN A 25 27.88 -18.37 -18.18
C ASN A 25 28.29 -19.45 -19.17
N ASP A 26 27.78 -19.37 -20.40
CA ASP A 26 28.02 -20.29 -21.50
C ASP A 26 27.73 -21.76 -21.14
N LEU A 27 26.73 -21.97 -20.24
CA LEU A 27 26.35 -23.31 -19.79
C LEU A 27 25.59 -24.02 -20.93
N PHE A 28 26.08 -25.20 -21.37
CA PHE A 28 25.59 -26.01 -22.49
C PHE A 28 25.65 -25.35 -23.87
N VAL A 29 25.38 -24.05 -24.01
CA VAL A 29 25.38 -23.30 -25.25
C VAL A 29 26.00 -21.93 -25.02
N LYS A 30 26.87 -21.49 -25.94
CA LYS A 30 27.48 -20.16 -25.90
C LYS A 30 26.40 -19.08 -25.87
N GLY A 31 26.53 -18.15 -24.93
CA GLY A 31 25.57 -17.07 -24.70
C GLY A 31 24.48 -17.42 -23.70
N LEU A 32 24.34 -18.68 -23.27
CA LEU A 32 23.37 -19.07 -22.24
C LEU A 32 23.96 -18.90 -20.83
N SER A 33 23.35 -18.07 -20.02
CA SER A 33 23.68 -17.90 -18.60
C SER A 33 22.55 -18.44 -17.74
N VAL A 34 22.91 -19.22 -16.72
CA VAL A 34 21.96 -19.72 -15.70
C VAL A 34 22.33 -19.14 -14.35
N THR A 35 21.41 -18.48 -13.73
CA THR A 35 21.55 -17.93 -12.37
C THR A 35 20.68 -18.71 -11.42
N ALA A 36 21.27 -19.28 -10.36
CA ALA A 36 20.57 -19.89 -9.24
C ALA A 36 20.94 -19.15 -7.95
N GLY A 37 19.95 -18.75 -7.20
CA GLY A 37 20.11 -18.04 -5.95
C GLY A 37 19.18 -18.57 -4.87
N LEU A 38 19.62 -18.48 -3.63
CA LEU A 38 18.84 -18.82 -2.45
C LEU A 38 19.17 -17.82 -1.33
N ARG A 39 18.12 -17.28 -0.72
CA ARG A 39 18.21 -16.45 0.49
C ARG A 39 17.34 -17.08 1.57
N LEU A 40 17.96 -17.34 2.71
CA LEU A 40 17.26 -17.70 3.94
C LEU A 40 17.26 -16.47 4.85
N GLU A 41 16.09 -16.01 5.23
CA GLU A 41 15.92 -14.85 6.09
C GLU A 41 15.17 -15.24 7.35
N TYR A 42 15.71 -14.82 8.49
CA TYR A 42 15.06 -14.91 9.79
C TYR A 42 14.72 -13.52 10.26
N GLU A 43 13.48 -13.30 10.63
CA GLU A 43 12.97 -12.04 11.14
C GLU A 43 12.29 -12.28 12.48
N LYS A 44 12.67 -11.50 13.50
CA LYS A 44 12.07 -11.49 14.81
C LYS A 44 11.52 -10.11 15.09
N MET A 45 10.22 -10.06 15.35
CA MET A 45 9.50 -8.85 15.70
C MET A 45 9.00 -8.94 17.14
N SER A 46 9.01 -7.85 17.84
CA SER A 46 8.36 -7.75 19.16
C SER A 46 7.61 -6.43 19.26
N MET A 47 6.60 -6.41 20.10
CA MET A 47 5.88 -5.21 20.47
C MET A 47 5.78 -5.13 21.98
N ASN A 48 6.41 -4.12 22.58
CA ASN A 48 6.15 -3.75 23.96
C ASN A 48 5.07 -2.69 23.95
N TYR A 49 4.01 -2.87 24.70
CA TYR A 49 2.89 -1.95 24.71
C TYR A 49 2.47 -1.60 26.13
N PHE A 50 2.07 -0.35 26.26
CA PHE A 50 1.41 0.20 27.42
C PHE A 50 0.30 1.13 26.90
N SER A 51 -0.93 0.90 27.31
CA SER A 51 -2.05 1.78 27.01
C SER A 51 -2.98 1.82 28.21
N ASP A 52 -3.21 3.02 28.74
CA ASP A 52 -4.10 3.26 29.85
C ASP A 52 -5.19 4.26 29.49
N SER A 53 -6.31 4.12 30.15
CA SER A 53 -7.39 5.10 30.09
C SER A 53 -8.03 5.26 31.46
N ASN A 54 -8.63 6.41 31.70
CA ASN A 54 -9.39 6.67 32.92
C ASN A 54 -10.59 7.54 32.58
N ILE A 55 -11.76 7.11 33.05
CA ILE A 55 -13.00 7.86 32.92
C ILE A 55 -13.76 7.90 34.23
N ASP A 56 -14.11 9.12 34.67
CA ASP A 56 -15.09 9.36 35.73
C ASP A 56 -16.46 9.64 35.10
N PHE A 57 -17.47 8.90 35.53
CA PHE A 57 -18.81 8.98 34.93
C PHE A 57 -19.95 8.76 35.93
N ASP A 58 -21.12 9.22 35.53
CA ASP A 58 -22.39 8.88 36.17
C ASP A 58 -23.26 8.09 35.19
N PHE A 59 -23.91 7.06 35.66
CA PHE A 59 -24.84 6.26 34.90
C PHE A 59 -26.25 6.36 35.47
N PHE A 60 -27.27 6.48 34.62
CA PHE A 60 -28.66 6.57 35.00
C PHE A 60 -29.46 5.44 34.35
N LEU A 61 -29.88 4.46 35.12
CA LEU A 61 -30.78 3.43 34.65
C LEU A 61 -32.20 3.99 34.58
N LYS A 62 -32.74 4.14 33.39
CA LYS A 62 -34.11 4.62 33.16
C LYS A 62 -34.94 3.53 32.51
N MET A 63 -36.08 3.21 33.13
CA MET A 63 -37.06 2.28 32.59
C MET A 63 -38.43 2.99 32.49
N ALA A 64 -39.16 2.69 31.42
CA ALA A 64 -40.47 3.29 31.19
C ALA A 64 -41.59 2.54 31.94
N MET A 65 -41.48 1.20 32.07
CA MET A 65 -42.48 0.36 32.74
C MET A 65 -41.80 -0.78 33.52
N PRO A 66 -41.93 -0.84 34.86
CA PRO A 66 -42.36 0.25 35.74
C PRO A 66 -41.44 1.46 35.68
N PRO A 67 -41.90 2.69 35.88
CA PRO A 67 -41.03 3.86 35.81
C PRO A 67 -39.98 3.81 36.91
N LEU A 68 -38.72 3.69 36.48
CA LEU A 68 -37.56 3.57 37.34
C LEU A 68 -36.50 4.57 36.87
N ASN A 69 -35.87 5.26 37.83
CA ASN A 69 -34.73 6.13 37.56
C ASN A 69 -33.72 5.98 38.69
N ILE A 70 -32.73 5.12 38.47
CA ILE A 70 -31.69 4.83 39.47
C ILE A 70 -30.41 5.52 39.04
N PRO A 71 -29.91 6.50 39.81
CA PRO A 71 -28.62 7.11 39.55
C PRO A 71 -27.49 6.30 40.17
N PHE A 72 -26.50 5.93 39.38
CA PHE A 72 -25.20 5.43 39.81
C PHE A 72 -24.20 6.58 39.62
N ARG A 73 -23.71 7.17 40.69
CA ARG A 73 -22.85 8.35 40.66
C ARG A 73 -21.42 8.03 41.09
N ASN A 74 -20.50 8.88 40.66
CA ASN A 74 -19.08 8.78 41.01
C ASN A 74 -18.51 7.39 40.70
N LEU A 75 -18.76 6.91 39.50
CA LEU A 75 -18.21 5.70 38.94
C LEU A 75 -16.90 6.05 38.30
N ASN A 76 -15.94 5.10 38.36
CA ASN A 76 -14.64 5.19 37.69
C ASN A 76 -14.38 3.91 36.93
N ALA A 77 -13.85 4.04 35.71
CA ALA A 77 -13.32 2.92 34.94
C ALA A 77 -11.91 3.26 34.47
N ALA A 78 -10.96 2.39 34.76
CA ALA A 78 -9.55 2.58 34.48
C ALA A 78 -8.95 1.32 33.82
N PRO A 79 -9.21 1.10 32.52
CA PRO A 79 -8.61 -0.01 31.78
C PRO A 79 -7.11 0.19 31.62
N LEU A 80 -6.36 -0.90 31.67
CA LEU A 80 -4.92 -0.95 31.48
C LEU A 80 -4.55 -2.15 30.62
N LEU A 81 -3.90 -1.88 29.50
CA LEU A 81 -3.33 -2.89 28.61
C LEU A 81 -1.81 -2.74 28.63
N GLU A 82 -1.12 -3.69 29.20
CA GLU A 82 0.34 -3.71 29.32
C GLU A 82 0.86 -5.11 28.98
N GLY A 83 1.91 -5.18 28.17
CA GLY A 83 2.49 -6.47 27.86
C GLY A 83 3.54 -6.43 26.76
N LYS A 84 3.87 -7.63 26.31
CA LYS A 84 4.85 -7.86 25.25
C LYS A 84 4.41 -8.99 24.35
N GLU A 85 4.33 -8.71 23.06
CA GLU A 85 4.12 -9.70 22.01
C GLU A 85 5.42 -9.98 21.25
N LYS A 86 5.56 -11.21 20.73
CA LYS A 86 6.71 -11.63 19.95
C LYS A 86 6.24 -12.53 18.82
N ASN A 87 6.77 -12.28 17.63
CA ASN A 87 6.58 -13.15 16.46
C ASN A 87 7.92 -13.30 15.74
N ASP A 88 8.15 -14.49 15.21
CA ASP A 88 9.31 -14.79 14.39
C ASP A 88 8.90 -15.53 13.12
N TYR A 89 9.60 -15.25 12.04
CA TYR A 89 9.34 -15.79 10.73
C TYR A 89 10.64 -16.21 10.05
N VAL A 90 10.58 -17.34 9.34
CA VAL A 90 11.66 -17.79 8.47
C VAL A 90 11.15 -17.76 7.03
N GLN A 91 11.88 -17.10 6.16
CA GLN A 91 11.54 -17.00 4.74
C GLN A 91 12.65 -17.60 3.89
N LEU A 92 12.25 -18.52 3.00
CA LEU A 92 13.10 -19.07 1.97
C LEU A 92 12.76 -18.43 0.63
N LEU A 93 13.74 -17.76 0.02
CA LEU A 93 13.54 -16.93 -1.17
C LEU A 93 14.44 -17.44 -2.29
N PRO A 94 14.00 -18.46 -3.07
CA PRO A 94 14.72 -18.97 -4.21
C PRO A 94 14.60 -18.03 -5.41
N LYS A 95 15.64 -18.07 -6.27
CA LYS A 95 15.69 -17.44 -7.57
C LYS A 95 16.30 -18.40 -8.58
N LEU A 96 15.64 -18.56 -9.72
CA LEU A 96 16.17 -19.24 -10.89
C LEU A 96 15.95 -18.36 -12.12
N ALA A 97 16.99 -18.12 -12.89
CA ALA A 97 16.90 -17.35 -14.13
C ALA A 97 17.77 -17.94 -15.23
N PHE A 98 17.25 -17.91 -16.44
CA PHE A 98 17.93 -18.26 -17.67
C PHE A 98 17.99 -17.02 -18.53
N LYS A 99 19.18 -16.65 -19.00
CA LYS A 99 19.38 -15.53 -19.90
C LYS A 99 20.17 -16.01 -21.11
N TYR A 100 19.68 -15.69 -22.29
CA TYR A 100 20.37 -15.99 -23.54
C TYR A 100 20.79 -14.72 -24.27
N ASP A 101 22.07 -14.48 -24.35
CA ASP A 101 22.68 -13.36 -25.06
C ASP A 101 22.93 -13.78 -26.51
N PHE A 102 22.09 -13.37 -27.46
CA PHE A 102 22.26 -13.66 -28.88
C PHE A 102 23.10 -12.60 -29.60
N SER A 103 23.40 -11.48 -28.90
CA SER A 103 24.48 -10.55 -29.27
C SER A 103 24.93 -9.79 -28.01
N PRO A 104 26.04 -9.03 -28.04
CA PRO A 104 26.52 -8.28 -26.86
C PRO A 104 25.53 -7.27 -26.30
N ALA A 105 24.56 -6.84 -27.09
CA ALA A 105 23.56 -5.82 -26.69
C ALA A 105 22.13 -6.35 -26.69
N ASN A 106 21.90 -7.64 -27.01
CA ASN A 106 20.57 -8.19 -27.14
C ASN A 106 20.47 -9.52 -26.42
N ASN A 107 19.48 -9.63 -25.56
CA ASN A 107 19.20 -10.86 -24.83
C ASN A 107 17.71 -11.06 -24.59
N MET A 108 17.38 -12.29 -24.24
CA MET A 108 16.09 -12.66 -23.66
C MET A 108 16.32 -13.48 -22.40
N TYR A 109 15.34 -13.42 -21.50
CA TYR A 109 15.44 -14.11 -20.23
C TYR A 109 14.10 -14.68 -19.79
N VAL A 110 14.20 -15.69 -18.92
CA VAL A 110 13.09 -16.22 -18.14
C VAL A 110 13.54 -16.26 -16.69
N SER A 111 12.71 -15.83 -15.76
CA SER A 111 13.03 -15.89 -14.34
C SER A 111 11.85 -16.38 -13.49
N ILE A 112 12.18 -17.07 -12.42
CA ILE A 112 11.27 -17.52 -11.37
C ILE A 112 11.87 -17.05 -10.05
N THR A 113 11.14 -16.25 -9.31
CA THR A 113 11.61 -15.69 -8.03
C THR A 113 10.49 -15.73 -6.99
N ARG A 114 10.89 -15.96 -5.74
CA ARG A 114 10.02 -15.73 -4.60
C ARG A 114 10.49 -14.50 -3.84
N GLY A 115 9.56 -13.54 -3.64
CA GLY A 115 9.74 -12.38 -2.79
C GLY A 115 8.81 -12.44 -1.58
N TYR A 116 9.06 -11.61 -0.56
CA TYR A 116 8.16 -11.46 0.57
C TYR A 116 8.11 -10.00 1.04
N ARG A 117 7.10 -9.70 1.82
CA ARG A 117 6.93 -8.47 2.57
C ARG A 117 6.74 -8.82 4.03
N SER A 118 7.50 -8.19 4.93
CA SER A 118 7.45 -8.43 6.36
C SER A 118 6.06 -8.26 6.95
N GLY A 119 5.74 -9.05 7.97
CA GLY A 119 4.59 -8.83 8.82
C GLY A 119 4.81 -7.65 9.79
N GLY A 120 3.93 -7.51 10.78
CA GLY A 120 4.06 -6.43 11.75
C GLY A 120 2.94 -6.38 12.77
N TYR A 121 2.83 -5.22 13.42
CA TYR A 121 1.83 -4.93 14.43
C TYR A 121 1.01 -3.69 14.08
N ASN A 122 -0.29 -3.79 14.21
CA ASN A 122 -1.24 -2.70 14.07
C ASN A 122 -1.41 -1.97 15.41
N VAL A 123 -0.47 -1.10 15.78
CA VAL A 123 -0.53 -0.37 17.07
C VAL A 123 -1.78 0.51 17.21
N GLN A 124 -2.34 0.98 16.10
CA GLN A 124 -3.59 1.76 16.11
C GLN A 124 -4.80 0.96 16.59
N MET A 125 -4.74 -0.37 16.56
CA MET A 125 -5.81 -1.22 17.11
C MET A 125 -5.96 -1.10 18.63
N PHE A 126 -4.94 -0.59 19.32
CA PHE A 126 -5.05 -0.32 20.75
C PHE A 126 -6.12 0.72 21.08
N SER A 127 -6.49 1.59 20.16
CA SER A 127 -7.65 2.48 20.35
C SER A 127 -8.97 1.72 20.48
N GLU A 128 -9.15 0.64 19.74
CA GLU A 128 -10.34 -0.22 19.83
C GLU A 128 -10.25 -1.18 21.04
N LEU A 129 -9.07 -1.73 21.29
CA LEU A 129 -8.83 -2.60 22.44
C LEU A 129 -9.09 -1.85 23.76
N ILE A 130 -8.52 -0.67 23.95
CA ILE A 130 -8.72 0.13 25.17
C ILE A 130 -10.15 0.63 25.30
N GLN A 131 -10.82 0.96 24.19
CA GLN A 131 -12.24 1.34 24.20
C GLN A 131 -13.11 0.17 24.62
N SER A 132 -12.85 -1.04 24.15
CA SER A 132 -13.60 -2.23 24.52
C SER A 132 -13.38 -2.60 25.98
N ASP A 133 -12.13 -2.58 26.46
CA ASP A 133 -11.83 -2.83 27.88
C ASP A 133 -12.44 -1.75 28.78
N MET A 134 -12.45 -0.48 28.34
CA MET A 134 -13.11 0.59 29.06
C MET A 134 -14.61 0.34 29.19
N GLN A 135 -15.28 -0.13 28.13
CA GLN A 135 -16.71 -0.49 28.21
C GLN A 135 -16.95 -1.62 29.22
N GLN A 136 -16.11 -2.64 29.25
CA GLN A 136 -16.21 -3.72 30.24
C GLN A 136 -16.01 -3.20 31.67
N LYS A 137 -14.98 -2.39 31.92
CA LYS A 137 -14.71 -1.77 33.22
C LYS A 137 -15.80 -0.81 33.69
N MET A 138 -16.41 -0.07 32.77
CA MET A 138 -17.59 0.77 33.09
C MET A 138 -18.77 -0.08 33.55
N ILE A 139 -19.04 -1.22 32.90
CA ILE A 139 -20.10 -2.14 33.26
C ILE A 139 -19.82 -2.80 34.60
N GLU A 140 -18.61 -3.28 34.82
CA GLU A 140 -18.17 -3.82 36.13
C GLU A 140 -18.42 -2.79 37.25
N ALA A 141 -18.02 -1.53 37.07
CA ALA A 141 -18.24 -0.46 38.04
C ALA A 141 -19.73 -0.14 38.30
N ILE A 142 -20.61 -0.34 37.31
CA ILE A 142 -22.07 -0.22 37.49
C ILE A 142 -22.60 -1.41 38.29
N LEU A 143 -22.20 -2.63 37.92
CA LEU A 143 -22.68 -3.86 38.57
C LEU A 143 -22.22 -3.96 40.04
N ASP A 144 -21.01 -3.53 40.35
CA ASP A 144 -20.47 -3.50 41.73
C ASP A 144 -21.28 -2.57 42.66
N LYS A 145 -21.88 -1.51 42.13
CA LYS A 145 -22.75 -0.59 42.89
C LYS A 145 -24.22 -0.94 42.79
N ALA A 146 -24.60 -1.91 41.95
CA ALA A 146 -25.99 -2.33 41.79
C ALA A 146 -26.42 -3.19 42.99
N PRO A 147 -27.68 -3.03 43.49
CA PRO A 147 -28.25 -3.96 44.46
C PRO A 147 -28.23 -5.38 43.88
N GLU A 148 -27.89 -6.40 44.70
CA GLU A 148 -27.83 -7.81 44.25
C GLU A 148 -29.11 -8.27 43.54
N SER A 149 -30.27 -7.81 44.02
CA SER A 149 -31.58 -8.11 43.42
C SER A 149 -31.78 -7.56 42.01
N MET A 150 -30.95 -6.59 41.57
CA MET A 150 -31.05 -5.92 40.27
C MET A 150 -29.87 -6.21 39.36
N ALA A 151 -28.79 -6.72 39.89
CA ALA A 151 -27.54 -6.94 39.12
C ALA A 151 -27.77 -7.81 37.87
N GLY A 152 -28.47 -8.94 38.01
CA GLY A 152 -28.78 -9.83 36.88
C GLY A 152 -29.67 -9.19 35.79
N MET A 153 -30.63 -8.33 36.20
CA MET A 153 -31.47 -7.59 35.25
C MET A 153 -30.65 -6.54 34.50
N ILE A 154 -29.79 -5.81 35.20
CA ILE A 154 -28.91 -4.78 34.61
C ILE A 154 -27.94 -5.45 33.63
N GLU A 155 -27.29 -6.56 34.01
CA GLU A 155 -26.42 -7.32 33.18
C GLU A 155 -27.11 -7.84 31.91
N GLY A 156 -28.33 -8.38 32.02
CA GLY A 156 -29.15 -8.83 30.89
C GLY A 156 -29.45 -7.73 29.90
N MET A 157 -29.82 -6.53 30.38
CA MET A 157 -30.07 -5.37 29.51
C MET A 157 -28.78 -4.89 28.81
N ILE A 158 -27.65 -4.91 29.53
CA ILE A 158 -26.36 -4.53 28.96
C ILE A 158 -25.97 -5.50 27.84
N LYS A 159 -26.05 -6.83 28.08
CA LYS A 159 -25.76 -7.87 27.08
C LYS A 159 -26.61 -7.72 25.81
N GLN A 160 -27.88 -7.32 25.96
CA GLN A 160 -28.76 -7.10 24.81
C GLN A 160 -28.34 -5.90 23.94
N HIS A 161 -27.75 -4.85 24.52
CA HIS A 161 -27.38 -3.63 23.81
C HIS A 161 -25.89 -3.51 23.50
N MET A 162 -25.07 -4.39 24.09
CA MET A 162 -23.62 -4.43 23.90
C MET A 162 -23.15 -5.85 23.57
N PRO A 163 -23.27 -6.30 22.31
CA PRO A 163 -23.02 -7.69 21.92
C PRO A 163 -21.54 -8.12 22.08
N ASN A 164 -20.63 -7.17 22.28
CA ASN A 164 -19.20 -7.46 22.54
C ASN A 164 -18.85 -7.52 24.04
N TYR A 165 -19.81 -7.31 24.93
CA TYR A 165 -19.58 -7.43 26.36
C TYR A 165 -19.19 -8.86 26.74
N GLY A 166 -18.12 -9.02 27.53
CA GLY A 166 -17.60 -10.31 27.97
C GLY A 166 -16.77 -11.07 26.93
N LYS A 167 -16.50 -10.51 25.76
CA LYS A 167 -15.53 -11.06 24.82
C LYS A 167 -14.13 -10.60 25.23
N GLU A 168 -13.25 -11.59 25.54
CA GLU A 168 -11.84 -11.31 25.74
C GLU A 168 -11.23 -10.87 24.42
N LEU A 169 -10.55 -9.72 24.43
CA LEU A 169 -9.80 -9.23 23.31
C LEU A 169 -8.37 -9.76 23.39
N ASN A 170 -8.01 -10.58 22.42
CA ASN A 170 -6.64 -11.07 22.28
C ASN A 170 -5.80 -10.02 21.55
N VAL A 171 -4.85 -9.40 22.25
CA VAL A 171 -3.96 -8.39 21.68
C VAL A 171 -3.19 -8.93 20.49
N GLN A 172 -2.68 -10.16 20.57
CA GLN A 172 -1.91 -10.79 19.50
C GLN A 172 -2.76 -10.98 18.23
N GLU A 173 -3.96 -11.56 18.38
CA GLU A 173 -4.85 -11.80 17.22
C GLU A 173 -5.36 -10.51 16.59
N THR A 174 -5.55 -9.45 17.39
CA THR A 174 -6.08 -8.18 16.94
C THR A 174 -5.01 -7.32 16.26
N THR A 175 -3.76 -7.39 16.73
CA THR A 175 -2.73 -6.45 16.28
C THR A 175 -1.78 -7.03 15.24
N VAL A 176 -1.56 -8.36 15.21
CA VAL A 176 -0.57 -8.99 14.34
C VAL A 176 -1.10 -9.13 12.90
N TYR A 177 -0.27 -8.80 11.93
CA TYR A 177 -0.44 -9.25 10.55
C TYR A 177 0.80 -10.01 10.07
N LYS A 178 0.56 -11.08 9.30
CA LYS A 178 1.58 -12.03 8.85
C LYS A 178 2.36 -11.49 7.65
N PRO A 179 3.57 -12.04 7.38
CA PRO A 179 4.26 -11.79 6.12
C PRO A 179 3.42 -12.19 4.90
N GLU A 180 3.47 -11.37 3.87
CA GLU A 180 2.98 -11.66 2.53
C GLU A 180 4.11 -12.24 1.69
N TYR A 181 3.86 -13.20 0.81
CA TYR A 181 4.85 -13.68 -0.13
C TYR A 181 4.27 -13.86 -1.54
N SER A 182 5.12 -13.68 -2.53
CA SER A 182 4.74 -13.78 -3.94
C SER A 182 5.73 -14.61 -4.73
N TRP A 183 5.21 -15.48 -5.60
CA TRP A 183 5.98 -16.07 -6.68
C TRP A 183 5.82 -15.22 -7.94
N ASN A 184 6.93 -14.82 -8.51
CA ASN A 184 6.96 -14.09 -9.77
C ASN A 184 7.59 -14.95 -10.87
N TYR A 185 6.89 -15.10 -11.98
CA TYR A 185 7.31 -15.76 -13.22
C TYR A 185 7.36 -14.69 -14.30
N GLU A 186 8.51 -14.52 -14.91
CA GLU A 186 8.72 -13.45 -15.88
C GLU A 186 9.50 -13.95 -17.07
N VAL A 187 9.10 -13.52 -18.27
CA VAL A 187 9.85 -13.65 -19.51
C VAL A 187 10.00 -12.28 -20.12
N GLY A 188 11.23 -11.98 -20.59
CA GLY A 188 11.48 -10.66 -21.16
C GLY A 188 12.65 -10.64 -22.12
N SER A 189 12.88 -9.47 -22.69
CA SER A 189 13.98 -9.21 -23.61
C SER A 189 14.49 -7.79 -23.49
N HIS A 190 15.80 -7.63 -23.63
CA HIS A 190 16.47 -6.35 -23.78
C HIS A 190 17.11 -6.31 -25.17
N LEU A 191 16.68 -5.35 -25.99
CA LEU A 191 17.09 -5.25 -27.38
C LEU A 191 17.69 -3.87 -27.67
N SER A 192 18.80 -3.86 -28.36
CA SER A 192 19.43 -2.66 -28.88
C SER A 192 19.50 -2.78 -30.44
N LEU A 193 18.59 -2.07 -31.08
CA LEU A 193 18.35 -2.15 -32.52
C LEU A 193 18.88 -0.91 -33.23
N PHE A 194 19.05 -1.02 -34.56
CA PHE A 194 19.51 0.08 -35.43
C PHE A 194 20.77 0.76 -34.93
N ASN A 195 21.82 -0.05 -34.61
CA ASN A 195 23.08 0.44 -34.06
C ASN A 195 22.93 1.26 -32.76
N GLY A 196 22.03 0.82 -31.85
CA GLY A 196 21.82 1.47 -30.58
C GLY A 196 20.85 2.67 -30.59
N LYS A 197 20.31 3.01 -31.77
CA LYS A 197 19.34 4.11 -31.87
C LYS A 197 17.99 3.82 -31.23
N LEU A 198 17.61 2.54 -31.12
CA LEU A 198 16.41 2.09 -30.47
C LEU A 198 16.77 1.04 -29.41
N LYS A 199 16.50 1.35 -28.15
CA LYS A 199 16.57 0.38 -27.04
C LYS A 199 15.14 0.01 -26.65
N THR A 200 14.90 -1.29 -26.47
CA THR A 200 13.58 -1.83 -26.19
C THR A 200 13.69 -2.85 -25.08
N ASP A 201 12.87 -2.69 -24.06
CA ASP A 201 12.67 -3.66 -22.99
C ASP A 201 11.22 -4.15 -23.05
N LEU A 202 11.05 -5.46 -23.14
CA LEU A 202 9.75 -6.12 -23.19
C LEU A 202 9.71 -7.17 -22.09
N ALA A 203 8.63 -7.23 -21.34
CA ALA A 203 8.39 -8.26 -20.35
C ALA A 203 6.93 -8.70 -20.33
N ALA A 204 6.70 -9.97 -20.00
CA ALA A 204 5.41 -10.49 -19.58
C ALA A 204 5.62 -11.23 -18.27
N PHE A 205 4.68 -11.07 -17.35
CA PHE A 205 4.80 -11.61 -16.00
C PHE A 205 3.50 -12.27 -15.53
N TYR A 206 3.65 -13.21 -14.60
CA TYR A 206 2.59 -13.75 -13.77
C TYR A 206 3.08 -13.78 -12.32
N MET A 207 2.29 -13.24 -11.41
CA MET A 207 2.58 -13.19 -9.98
C MET A 207 1.45 -13.84 -9.19
N ASP A 208 1.79 -14.75 -8.30
CA ASP A 208 0.87 -15.42 -7.36
C ASP A 208 1.23 -14.99 -5.93
N THR A 209 0.34 -14.23 -5.30
CA THR A 209 0.55 -13.63 -3.98
C THR A 209 -0.32 -14.31 -2.94
N HIS A 210 0.29 -14.68 -1.82
CA HIS A 210 -0.35 -15.34 -0.69
C HIS A 210 -0.24 -14.47 0.56
N ASP A 211 -1.22 -14.59 1.45
CA ASP A 211 -1.33 -13.78 2.67
C ASP A 211 -1.25 -12.28 2.39
N GLN A 212 -1.91 -11.86 1.30
CA GLN A 212 -1.82 -10.49 0.79
C GLN A 212 -2.19 -9.46 1.85
N GLN A 213 -1.30 -8.51 2.08
CA GLN A 213 -1.49 -7.43 3.04
C GLN A 213 -2.27 -6.28 2.40
N ILE A 214 -3.42 -5.96 2.98
CA ILE A 214 -4.29 -4.86 2.55
C ILE A 214 -4.52 -3.92 3.72
N ALA A 215 -4.44 -2.61 3.45
CA ALA A 215 -4.78 -1.60 4.43
C ALA A 215 -6.31 -1.37 4.43
N LYS A 216 -6.96 -1.67 5.54
CA LYS A 216 -8.38 -1.38 5.78
C LYS A 216 -8.54 -0.25 6.81
N PHE A 217 -9.59 0.54 6.68
CA PHE A 217 -9.98 1.45 7.76
C PHE A 217 -10.62 0.66 8.89
N VAL A 218 -10.26 1.00 10.13
CA VAL A 218 -10.91 0.42 11.31
C VAL A 218 -12.36 0.93 11.40
N ASN A 219 -13.23 0.15 12.01
CA ASN A 219 -14.66 0.47 12.10
C ASN A 219 -14.93 1.79 12.83
N SER A 220 -14.08 2.17 13.78
CA SER A 220 -14.12 3.47 14.47
C SER A 220 -13.83 4.65 13.54
N GLY A 221 -13.27 4.42 12.35
CA GLY A 221 -12.83 5.45 11.42
C GLY A 221 -11.57 6.20 11.83
N LEU A 222 -10.95 5.84 12.94
CA LEU A 222 -9.81 6.55 13.54
C LEU A 222 -8.43 6.01 13.12
N GLY A 223 -8.34 5.23 12.07
CA GLY A 223 -7.05 4.72 11.60
C GLY A 223 -7.18 3.68 10.51
N ARG A 224 -6.03 3.17 10.08
CA ARG A 224 -5.89 2.06 9.15
C ARG A 224 -5.20 0.90 9.84
N MET A 225 -5.64 -0.31 9.54
CA MET A 225 -4.95 -1.53 9.93
C MET A 225 -4.55 -2.33 8.72
N MET A 226 -3.44 -3.05 8.81
CA MET A 226 -3.06 -4.06 7.83
C MET A 226 -3.73 -5.38 8.19
N VAL A 227 -4.31 -6.02 7.19
CA VAL A 227 -4.89 -7.36 7.31
C VAL A 227 -4.35 -8.25 6.21
N ASN A 228 -4.26 -9.55 6.47
CA ASN A 228 -3.97 -10.53 5.42
C ASN A 228 -5.31 -10.97 4.82
N ALA A 229 -5.63 -10.48 3.63
CA ALA A 229 -6.96 -10.63 3.03
C ALA A 229 -7.09 -11.87 2.11
N GLY A 230 -6.17 -12.81 2.20
CA GLY A 230 -6.19 -14.03 1.39
C GLY A 230 -5.11 -14.07 0.33
N SER A 231 -5.46 -14.31 -0.93
CA SER A 231 -4.49 -14.42 -2.02
C SER A 231 -4.95 -13.67 -3.26
N SER A 232 -4.00 -13.25 -4.09
CA SER A 232 -4.28 -12.63 -5.38
C SER A 232 -3.38 -13.17 -6.47
N GLU A 233 -3.82 -12.97 -7.70
CA GLU A 233 -3.00 -13.18 -8.88
C GLU A 233 -2.91 -11.90 -9.70
N SER A 234 -1.74 -11.70 -10.28
CA SER A 234 -1.52 -10.58 -11.18
C SER A 234 -0.76 -11.07 -12.41
N TYR A 235 -1.18 -10.65 -13.59
CA TYR A 235 -0.45 -10.88 -14.81
C TYR A 235 -0.50 -9.68 -15.73
N GLY A 236 0.50 -9.56 -16.56
CA GLY A 236 0.58 -8.39 -17.41
C GLY A 236 1.72 -8.42 -18.40
N VAL A 237 1.82 -7.31 -19.12
CA VAL A 237 2.90 -7.04 -20.06
C VAL A 237 3.42 -5.64 -19.85
N GLU A 238 4.72 -5.48 -20.04
CA GLU A 238 5.41 -4.21 -19.96
C GLU A 238 6.27 -4.03 -21.23
N ALA A 239 6.24 -2.82 -21.77
CA ALA A 239 7.06 -2.45 -22.92
C ALA A 239 7.67 -1.07 -22.70
N SER A 240 8.95 -0.93 -22.97
CA SER A 240 9.68 0.33 -22.92
C SER A 240 10.51 0.50 -24.19
N PHE A 241 10.42 1.68 -24.78
CA PHE A 241 11.13 2.07 -25.99
C PHE A 241 11.86 3.38 -25.75
N LEU A 242 13.15 3.39 -25.98
CA LEU A 242 13.98 4.60 -25.94
C LEU A 242 14.65 4.77 -27.30
N ALA A 243 14.25 5.81 -28.03
CA ALA A 243 14.71 6.09 -29.39
C ALA A 243 15.53 7.37 -29.44
N SER A 244 16.78 7.28 -29.89
CA SER A 244 17.63 8.39 -30.28
C SER A 244 17.64 8.49 -31.83
N ILE A 245 16.66 9.19 -32.38
CA ILE A 245 16.42 9.27 -33.83
C ILE A 245 17.63 9.91 -34.51
N ASN A 246 18.09 11.01 -33.92
CA ASN A 246 19.30 11.72 -34.31
C ASN A 246 19.85 12.51 -33.11
N LYS A 247 20.90 13.31 -33.31
CA LYS A 247 21.52 14.12 -32.24
C LYS A 247 20.58 15.15 -31.60
N ASN A 248 19.47 15.49 -32.26
CA ASN A 248 18.54 16.52 -31.83
C ASN A 248 17.27 15.92 -31.20
N LEU A 249 16.82 14.74 -31.63
CA LEU A 249 15.53 14.16 -31.25
C LEU A 249 15.71 12.85 -30.47
N ASN A 250 15.28 12.88 -29.23
CA ASN A 250 15.14 11.71 -28.37
C ASN A 250 13.68 11.50 -27.99
N MET A 251 13.23 10.28 -28.02
CA MET A 251 11.86 9.89 -27.66
C MET A 251 11.88 8.70 -26.70
N ASN A 252 10.93 8.67 -25.80
CA ASN A 252 10.69 7.52 -24.94
C ASN A 252 9.19 7.19 -24.93
N VAL A 253 8.87 5.92 -24.91
CA VAL A 253 7.50 5.42 -24.73
C VAL A 253 7.59 4.23 -23.79
N SER A 254 6.75 4.20 -22.77
CA SER A 254 6.54 3.01 -21.96
C SER A 254 5.05 2.76 -21.74
N TYR A 255 4.69 1.49 -21.72
CA TYR A 255 3.34 1.03 -21.51
C TYR A 255 3.35 -0.22 -20.64
N GLY A 256 2.45 -0.26 -19.68
CA GLY A 256 2.17 -1.42 -18.84
C GLY A 256 0.70 -1.77 -18.85
N TYR A 257 0.41 -3.06 -18.92
CA TYR A 257 -0.90 -3.62 -18.66
C TYR A 257 -0.79 -4.60 -17.51
N THR A 258 -1.66 -4.44 -16.51
CA THR A 258 -1.74 -5.32 -15.33
C THR A 258 -3.18 -5.73 -15.08
N HIS A 259 -3.42 -7.03 -15.06
CA HIS A 259 -4.65 -7.63 -14.55
C HIS A 259 -4.34 -8.20 -13.17
N SER A 260 -4.98 -7.68 -12.12
CA SER A 260 -4.75 -8.10 -10.74
C SER A 260 -6.09 -8.31 -10.04
N THR A 261 -6.35 -9.54 -9.59
CA THR A 261 -7.61 -9.93 -8.94
C THR A 261 -7.35 -10.77 -7.70
N PHE A 262 -8.29 -10.74 -6.76
CA PHE A 262 -8.28 -11.65 -5.62
C PHE A 262 -8.64 -13.08 -6.06
N LYS A 263 -7.80 -14.05 -5.73
CA LYS A 263 -8.12 -15.48 -5.86
C LYS A 263 -9.00 -15.95 -4.71
N LYS A 264 -8.67 -15.49 -3.50
CA LYS A 264 -9.46 -15.66 -2.29
C LYS A 264 -9.45 -14.36 -1.52
N TYR A 265 -10.59 -13.99 -1.00
CA TYR A 265 -10.72 -12.81 -0.16
C TYR A 265 -11.55 -13.13 1.07
N ASP A 266 -10.92 -13.11 2.24
CA ASP A 266 -11.61 -13.19 3.53
C ASP A 266 -11.78 -11.78 4.10
N GLY A 267 -12.96 -11.23 3.92
CA GLY A 267 -13.33 -9.90 4.40
C GLY A 267 -13.88 -9.87 5.83
N GLY A 268 -13.97 -11.05 6.47
CA GLY A 268 -14.69 -11.21 7.71
C GLY A 268 -16.20 -11.31 7.51
N THR A 269 -16.96 -11.01 8.55
CA THR A 269 -18.43 -11.04 8.54
C THR A 269 -19.02 -9.63 8.73
N THR A 270 -20.19 -9.40 8.15
CA THR A 270 -20.97 -8.20 8.41
C THR A 270 -21.62 -8.27 9.80
N SER A 271 -22.22 -7.16 10.26
CA SER A 271 -23.05 -7.14 11.48
C SER A 271 -24.28 -8.06 11.41
N SER A 272 -24.67 -8.50 10.21
CA SER A 272 -25.73 -9.47 9.93
C SER A 272 -25.22 -10.91 9.78
N GLU A 273 -23.97 -11.20 10.17
CA GLU A 273 -23.30 -12.52 10.07
C GLU A 273 -23.09 -13.02 8.62
N GLU A 274 -23.30 -12.19 7.62
CA GLU A 274 -22.99 -12.55 6.24
C GLU A 274 -21.48 -12.45 5.99
N GLN A 275 -20.90 -13.50 5.39
CA GLN A 275 -19.49 -13.52 5.02
C GLN A 275 -19.22 -12.54 3.86
N ILE A 276 -18.20 -11.71 4.03
CA ILE A 276 -17.76 -10.79 2.98
C ILE A 276 -16.73 -11.52 2.11
N ASP A 277 -17.11 -11.82 0.86
CA ASP A 277 -16.22 -12.42 -0.12
C ASP A 277 -16.12 -11.50 -1.36
N TYR A 278 -14.90 -11.04 -1.65
CA TYR A 278 -14.59 -10.27 -2.85
C TYR A 278 -13.67 -11.03 -3.82
N SER A 279 -13.66 -12.36 -3.75
CA SER A 279 -12.92 -13.20 -4.69
C SER A 279 -13.35 -12.89 -6.13
N GLY A 280 -12.39 -12.77 -7.04
CA GLY A 280 -12.60 -12.35 -8.42
C GLY A 280 -12.63 -10.83 -8.66
N ASN A 281 -12.77 -10.02 -7.62
CA ASN A 281 -12.68 -8.58 -7.74
C ASN A 281 -11.23 -8.12 -7.98
N TYR A 282 -11.09 -6.97 -8.64
CA TYR A 282 -9.79 -6.34 -8.85
C TYR A 282 -9.19 -5.86 -7.53
N VAL A 283 -7.88 -6.07 -7.39
CA VAL A 283 -7.12 -5.54 -6.25
C VAL A 283 -7.12 -4.00 -6.31
N PRO A 284 -7.52 -3.32 -5.22
CA PRO A 284 -7.55 -1.86 -5.19
C PRO A 284 -6.20 -1.21 -5.43
N PHE A 285 -6.20 0.02 -5.95
CA PHE A 285 -5.04 0.87 -6.20
C PHE A 285 -4.09 0.36 -7.30
N VAL A 286 -4.41 -0.71 -8.00
CA VAL A 286 -3.64 -1.22 -9.13
C VAL A 286 -4.21 -0.69 -10.43
N PRO A 287 -3.51 0.22 -11.17
CA PRO A 287 -3.97 0.67 -12.46
C PRO A 287 -3.85 -0.45 -13.50
N ARG A 288 -4.93 -0.68 -14.28
CA ARG A 288 -4.93 -1.68 -15.36
C ARG A 288 -4.02 -1.29 -16.52
N HIS A 289 -3.89 -0.02 -16.78
CA HIS A 289 -3.03 0.53 -17.83
C HIS A 289 -2.18 1.65 -17.25
N THR A 290 -0.91 1.65 -17.59
CA THR A 290 0.01 2.75 -17.33
C THR A 290 0.68 3.13 -18.64
N MET A 291 0.86 4.41 -18.86
CA MET A 291 1.50 4.91 -20.08
C MET A 291 2.36 6.13 -19.76
N ASN A 292 3.54 6.16 -20.33
CA ASN A 292 4.37 7.35 -20.40
C ASN A 292 4.90 7.48 -21.83
N ALA A 293 4.80 8.65 -22.41
CA ALA A 293 5.38 8.98 -23.70
C ALA A 293 6.03 10.36 -23.63
N GLY A 294 7.26 10.49 -24.10
CA GLY A 294 8.01 11.72 -24.07
C GLY A 294 8.82 11.94 -25.34
N ALA A 295 9.03 13.20 -25.69
CA ALA A 295 9.93 13.62 -26.76
C ALA A 295 10.66 14.89 -26.36
N ASN A 296 11.94 14.92 -26.66
CA ASN A 296 12.79 16.10 -26.50
C ASN A 296 13.47 16.42 -27.82
N TYR A 297 13.32 17.64 -28.27
CA TYR A 297 14.02 18.16 -29.44
C TYR A 297 14.95 19.28 -29.02
N SER A 298 16.26 19.13 -29.29
CA SER A 298 17.30 20.09 -28.92
C SER A 298 17.88 20.78 -30.14
N PHE A 299 17.83 22.06 -30.17
CA PHE A 299 18.58 22.92 -31.10
C PHE A 299 19.95 23.23 -30.48
N PHE A 300 21.03 22.88 -31.14
CA PHE A 300 22.39 23.21 -30.72
C PHE A 300 22.90 24.37 -31.53
N PHE A 301 23.52 25.37 -30.86
CA PHE A 301 24.09 26.56 -31.47
C PHE A 301 25.61 26.49 -31.39
N ASP A 302 26.28 27.30 -32.21
CA ASP A 302 27.73 27.37 -32.22
C ASP A 302 28.27 27.84 -30.87
N LYS A 303 29.45 27.32 -30.47
CA LYS A 303 30.09 27.61 -29.17
C LYS A 303 30.46 29.08 -29.00
N SER A 304 30.50 29.88 -30.07
CA SER A 304 30.67 31.32 -30.05
C SER A 304 29.42 32.09 -29.58
N ASN A 305 28.22 31.48 -29.71
CA ASN A 305 26.97 32.11 -29.25
C ASN A 305 26.88 32.11 -27.72
N TRP A 306 26.18 33.11 -27.18
CA TRP A 306 25.85 33.16 -25.77
C TRP A 306 24.87 32.00 -25.38
N MET A 307 24.03 31.58 -26.30
CA MET A 307 23.09 30.49 -26.19
C MET A 307 23.72 29.19 -26.75
N GLN A 308 23.79 28.17 -25.94
CA GLN A 308 24.40 26.88 -26.32
C GLN A 308 23.37 25.90 -26.87
N SER A 309 22.19 25.82 -26.22
CA SER A 309 21.11 24.97 -26.72
C SER A 309 19.73 25.47 -26.26
N LEU A 310 18.72 25.17 -27.07
CA LEU A 310 17.31 25.30 -26.75
C LEU A 310 16.66 23.93 -26.89
N THR A 311 16.10 23.40 -25.80
CA THR A 311 15.42 22.09 -25.79
C THR A 311 13.93 22.29 -25.56
N LEU A 312 13.12 21.72 -26.45
CA LEU A 312 11.68 21.60 -26.32
C LEU A 312 11.35 20.19 -25.89
N GLY A 313 10.71 20.04 -24.73
CA GLY A 313 10.30 18.77 -24.18
C GLY A 313 8.79 18.69 -24.00
N MET A 314 8.21 17.56 -24.37
CA MET A 314 6.82 17.23 -24.07
C MET A 314 6.75 15.83 -23.50
N SER A 315 5.84 15.63 -22.54
CA SER A 315 5.57 14.30 -21.99
C SER A 315 4.08 14.13 -21.72
N TYR A 316 3.61 12.94 -21.99
CA TYR A 316 2.27 12.46 -21.66
C TYR A 316 2.38 11.32 -20.65
N THR A 317 1.62 11.38 -19.55
CA THR A 317 1.56 10.34 -18.53
C THR A 317 0.10 9.99 -18.30
N GLY A 318 -0.23 8.72 -18.33
CA GLY A 318 -1.59 8.24 -18.13
C GLY A 318 -1.64 6.98 -17.27
N ALA A 319 -2.75 6.82 -16.55
CA ALA A 319 -3.05 5.64 -15.76
C ALA A 319 -4.55 5.35 -15.70
N GLY A 320 -4.93 4.10 -15.44
CA GLY A 320 -6.31 3.65 -15.22
C GLY A 320 -6.67 2.43 -16.08
N LYS A 321 -7.78 1.77 -15.87
CA LYS A 321 -8.78 1.96 -14.85
C LYS A 321 -8.21 1.56 -13.49
N ILE A 322 -8.54 2.30 -12.42
CA ILE A 322 -8.12 2.02 -11.04
C ILE A 322 -9.38 1.83 -10.21
N TYR A 323 -9.50 0.72 -9.50
CA TYR A 323 -10.51 0.53 -8.47
C TYR A 323 -9.98 0.99 -7.12
N TRP A 324 -10.83 1.63 -6.33
CA TRP A 324 -10.42 2.22 -5.05
C TRP A 324 -10.83 1.39 -3.84
N THR A 325 -11.76 0.48 -4.03
CA THR A 325 -12.32 -0.36 -2.97
C THR A 325 -12.28 -1.84 -3.38
N GLU A 326 -12.28 -2.72 -2.40
CA GLU A 326 -12.32 -4.17 -2.62
C GLU A 326 -13.65 -4.61 -3.27
N LYS A 327 -14.74 -3.85 -3.05
CA LYS A 327 -16.05 -4.04 -3.70
C LYS A 327 -16.05 -3.72 -5.19
N ASN A 328 -15.05 -2.99 -5.67
CA ASN A 328 -14.94 -2.45 -7.02
C ASN A 328 -16.11 -1.52 -7.44
N ASN A 329 -16.83 -0.95 -6.49
CA ASN A 329 -17.96 -0.04 -6.72
C ASN A 329 -17.51 1.38 -7.06
N VAL A 330 -16.29 1.76 -6.70
CA VAL A 330 -15.72 3.09 -7.00
C VAL A 330 -14.44 2.93 -7.80
N SER A 331 -14.33 3.64 -8.92
CA SER A 331 -13.16 3.56 -9.78
C SER A 331 -12.86 4.88 -10.47
N GLN A 332 -11.59 5.08 -10.81
CA GLN A 332 -11.10 6.12 -11.71
C GLN A 332 -10.93 5.51 -13.11
N SER A 333 -11.61 6.06 -14.10
CA SER A 333 -11.36 5.72 -15.51
C SER A 333 -9.95 6.14 -15.94
N PHE A 334 -9.48 5.61 -17.07
CA PHE A 334 -8.19 6.04 -17.61
C PHE A 334 -8.15 7.56 -17.78
N TYR A 335 -7.07 8.16 -17.29
CA TYR A 335 -6.78 9.59 -17.43
C TYR A 335 -5.36 9.76 -17.96
N GLY A 336 -5.12 10.92 -18.57
CA GLY A 336 -3.78 11.31 -19.00
C GLY A 336 -3.55 12.80 -18.84
N THR A 337 -2.31 13.15 -18.53
CA THR A 337 -1.85 14.52 -18.37
C THR A 337 -0.73 14.82 -19.37
N LEU A 338 -0.80 16.00 -19.98
CA LEU A 338 0.24 16.51 -20.86
C LEU A 338 1.10 17.52 -20.10
N ASN A 339 2.42 17.36 -20.18
CA ASN A 339 3.38 18.28 -19.59
C ASN A 339 4.32 18.79 -20.68
N GLY A 340 4.82 20.01 -20.52
CA GLY A 340 5.75 20.64 -21.44
C GLY A 340 6.88 21.36 -20.73
N ARG A 341 8.03 21.46 -21.38
CA ARG A 341 9.19 22.17 -20.89
C ARG A 341 9.96 22.81 -22.05
N ILE A 342 10.37 24.05 -21.84
CA ILE A 342 11.31 24.75 -22.70
C ILE A 342 12.54 25.05 -21.86
N SER A 343 13.71 24.55 -22.27
CA SER A 343 14.98 24.69 -21.55
C SER A 343 15.97 25.45 -22.40
N LEU A 344 16.39 26.60 -21.92
CA LEU A 344 17.44 27.40 -22.53
C LEU A 344 18.75 27.20 -21.75
N GLN A 345 19.80 26.77 -22.41
CA GLN A 345 21.15 26.61 -21.86
C GLN A 345 22.08 27.64 -22.42
N THR A 346 22.71 28.44 -21.56
CA THR A 346 23.82 29.35 -21.87
C THR A 346 25.10 28.79 -21.24
N LYS A 347 26.22 29.56 -21.36
CA LYS A 347 27.50 29.18 -20.72
C LYS A 347 27.41 29.12 -19.19
N ALA A 348 26.63 30.01 -18.58
CA ALA A 348 26.54 30.16 -17.12
C ALA A 348 25.13 29.93 -16.56
N LEU A 349 24.09 30.03 -17.39
CA LEU A 349 22.70 29.97 -16.96
C LEU A 349 21.95 28.87 -17.69
N GLN A 350 21.10 28.15 -16.94
CA GLN A 350 20.03 27.35 -17.48
C GLN A 350 18.70 27.92 -17.00
N ILE A 351 17.79 28.17 -17.94
CA ILE A 351 16.44 28.66 -17.68
C ILE A 351 15.45 27.62 -18.20
N ASP A 352 14.62 27.08 -17.32
CA ASP A 352 13.57 26.12 -17.65
C ASP A 352 12.20 26.75 -17.41
N VAL A 353 11.39 26.88 -18.45
CA VAL A 353 9.96 27.20 -18.34
C VAL A 353 9.19 25.93 -18.51
N TRP A 354 8.34 25.61 -17.56
CA TRP A 354 7.62 24.34 -17.59
C TRP A 354 6.13 24.50 -17.25
N GLY A 355 5.35 23.57 -17.79
CA GLY A 355 3.93 23.42 -17.45
C GLY A 355 3.59 21.96 -17.17
N ARG A 356 2.82 21.74 -16.13
CA ARG A 356 2.27 20.44 -15.75
C ARG A 356 0.76 20.45 -15.89
N ASN A 357 0.22 19.29 -16.30
CA ASN A 357 -1.21 19.14 -16.56
C ASN A 357 -1.74 20.25 -17.48
N LEU A 358 -1.08 20.46 -18.63
CA LEU A 358 -1.40 21.53 -19.58
C LEU A 358 -2.84 21.47 -20.11
N THR A 359 -3.44 20.29 -20.12
CA THR A 359 -4.84 20.07 -20.51
C THR A 359 -5.83 20.32 -19.37
N ASN A 360 -5.32 20.71 -18.20
CA ASN A 360 -6.10 20.92 -16.97
C ASN A 360 -7.08 19.76 -16.68
N LYS A 361 -6.59 18.51 -16.83
CA LYS A 361 -7.39 17.31 -16.61
C LYS A 361 -7.68 17.12 -15.12
N ASP A 362 -8.95 17.02 -14.78
CA ASP A 362 -9.40 16.63 -13.43
C ASP A 362 -9.56 15.11 -13.35
N TYR A 363 -9.01 14.51 -12.26
CA TYR A 363 -9.11 13.09 -11.95
C TYR A 363 -8.89 12.86 -10.47
N THR A 364 -9.39 11.73 -9.96
CA THR A 364 -9.21 11.33 -8.58
C THR A 364 -7.83 10.67 -8.42
N THR A 365 -7.01 11.20 -7.50
CA THR A 365 -5.68 10.66 -7.18
C THR A 365 -5.70 9.65 -6.06
N PHE A 366 -6.70 9.75 -5.19
CA PHE A 366 -6.89 8.85 -4.06
C PHE A 366 -8.35 8.89 -3.62
N TYR A 367 -8.89 7.74 -3.21
CA TYR A 367 -10.22 7.60 -2.65
C TYR A 367 -10.21 6.58 -1.51
N PHE A 368 -11.01 6.82 -0.49
CA PHE A 368 -11.23 5.88 0.59
C PHE A 368 -12.62 6.06 1.22
N GLU A 369 -13.11 5.01 1.86
CA GLU A 369 -14.37 5.02 2.60
C GLU A 369 -14.11 4.85 4.09
N THR A 370 -14.78 5.66 4.92
CA THR A 370 -14.81 5.54 6.37
C THR A 370 -16.10 6.16 6.91
N MET A 371 -16.61 5.69 8.04
CA MET A 371 -17.85 6.19 8.66
C MET A 371 -19.04 6.26 7.68
N HIS A 372 -19.17 5.28 6.79
CA HIS A 372 -20.20 5.21 5.74
C HIS A 372 -20.16 6.40 4.76
N ARG A 373 -19.01 7.05 4.59
CA ARG A 373 -18.80 8.16 3.67
C ARG A 373 -17.55 7.91 2.82
N GLY A 374 -17.59 8.39 1.56
CA GLY A 374 -16.45 8.39 0.67
C GLY A 374 -15.72 9.73 0.71
N PHE A 375 -14.40 9.68 0.68
CA PHE A 375 -13.50 10.84 0.61
C PHE A 375 -12.60 10.69 -0.58
N GLU A 376 -12.44 11.77 -1.36
CA GLU A 376 -11.56 11.77 -2.52
C GLU A 376 -10.57 12.92 -2.49
N GLN A 377 -9.38 12.66 -3.03
CA GLN A 377 -8.39 13.67 -3.32
C GLN A 377 -8.32 13.89 -4.83
N LYS A 378 -8.53 15.11 -5.28
CA LYS A 378 -8.44 15.51 -6.68
C LYS A 378 -7.00 15.76 -7.12
N SER A 379 -6.77 15.67 -8.41
CA SER A 379 -5.53 16.04 -9.06
C SER A 379 -5.21 17.54 -8.87
N ARG A 380 -3.93 17.88 -9.02
CA ARG A 380 -3.53 19.28 -9.13
C ARG A 380 -3.97 19.83 -10.49
N PRO A 381 -4.51 21.08 -10.54
CA PRO A 381 -4.84 21.72 -11.80
C PRO A 381 -3.58 22.05 -12.61
N LEU A 382 -3.75 22.74 -13.73
CA LEU A 382 -2.65 23.30 -14.50
C LEU A 382 -1.68 24.09 -13.60
N GLN A 383 -0.40 23.76 -13.71
CA GLN A 383 0.69 24.45 -13.02
C GLN A 383 1.72 24.93 -14.03
N LEU A 384 2.18 26.17 -13.85
CA LEU A 384 3.26 26.77 -14.63
C LEU A 384 4.38 27.20 -13.69
N GLY A 385 5.62 27.10 -14.14
CA GLY A 385 6.76 27.52 -13.35
C GLY A 385 7.99 27.82 -14.18
N VAL A 386 8.95 28.47 -13.53
CA VAL A 386 10.26 28.84 -14.10
C VAL A 386 11.33 28.45 -13.08
N ASP A 387 12.34 27.71 -13.54
CA ASP A 387 13.53 27.38 -12.77
C ASP A 387 14.73 28.06 -13.41
N ILE A 388 15.57 28.69 -12.60
CA ILE A 388 16.82 29.33 -13.04
C ILE A 388 17.97 28.70 -12.27
N ARG A 389 18.97 28.19 -12.98
CA ARG A 389 20.19 27.59 -12.40
C ARG A 389 21.40 28.34 -12.93
N TYR A 390 22.28 28.73 -12.03
CA TYR A 390 23.55 29.34 -12.34
C TYR A 390 24.68 28.34 -12.08
N HIS A 391 25.58 28.20 -13.07
CA HIS A 391 26.77 27.35 -12.99
C HIS A 391 27.98 28.27 -12.80
N PHE A 392 28.68 28.09 -11.68
CA PHE A 392 29.90 28.83 -11.34
C PHE A 392 31.12 28.34 -12.11
#